data_b603acc98a367530c45eb1516984c90d
#
_entry.id   b603acc98a367530c45eb1516984c90d
#
_cell.length_a   1.000
_cell.length_b   1.000
_cell.length_c   1.000
_cell.angle_alpha   90.00
_cell.angle_beta   90.00
_cell.angle_gamma   90.00
#
_symmetry.space_group_name_H-M   'P 1'
#
loop_
_entity.id
_entity.type
_entity.pdbx_description
1 polymer ?
#
loop_
_entity_poly.entity_id
_entity_poly.type
_entity_poly.pdbx_seq_one_letter_code
_entity_poly.pdbx_strand_id
1 'polypeptide(L)'
;MILPDNTEPIREVSVSGIRLRFAASHMATLGSVLEPLHGHNYVVSCRVEGDLTEDNWVMDFSVLKQLLRSQCDLLDHKFLLQMNSNQLSIVLQKESRSYVITHGDRTYHIPSSDVVALPIENSTAELIAEHIAEAVVSDISSANVTNLRKITLEVEEMPGQSGIYARVLPSDTKDR
;
A
#
# COMPACT_ATOMS: atom_id res chain seq x y z
N MET A 1 -1.03 -45.95 8.07
CA MET A 1 -0.30 -45.39 6.93
C MET A 1 -0.34 -43.89 7.13
N ILE A 2 0.72 -43.31 7.69
CA ILE A 2 0.86 -41.87 7.91
C ILE A 2 1.27 -41.31 6.55
N LEU A 3 0.43 -40.48 5.98
CA LEU A 3 0.82 -39.72 4.78
C LEU A 3 2.01 -38.84 5.17
N PRO A 4 3.05 -38.74 4.34
CA PRO A 4 4.14 -37.84 4.65
C PRO A 4 3.57 -36.42 4.69
N ASP A 5 3.78 -35.73 5.80
CA ASP A 5 3.50 -34.31 5.94
C ASP A 5 4.53 -33.56 5.07
N ASN A 6 4.13 -33.31 3.83
CA ASN A 6 4.98 -32.70 2.80
C ASN A 6 4.90 -31.18 2.85
N THR A 7 4.57 -30.59 4.00
CA THR A 7 4.55 -29.16 4.21
C THR A 7 5.97 -28.64 4.47
N GLU A 8 6.55 -27.97 3.48
CA GLU A 8 7.78 -27.24 3.73
C GLU A 8 7.55 -26.12 4.74
N PRO A 9 8.51 -25.88 5.65
CA PRO A 9 8.35 -24.83 6.65
C PRO A 9 8.26 -23.45 5.97
N ILE A 10 7.23 -22.67 6.33
CA ILE A 10 7.09 -21.29 5.92
C ILE A 10 8.00 -20.43 6.81
N ARG A 11 8.76 -19.54 6.19
CA ARG A 11 9.58 -18.54 6.87
C ARG A 11 9.18 -17.16 6.42
N GLU A 12 9.06 -16.24 7.37
CA GLU A 12 8.68 -14.86 7.08
C GLU A 12 9.53 -13.84 7.84
N VAL A 13 9.64 -12.66 7.25
CA VAL A 13 10.12 -11.45 7.88
C VAL A 13 8.93 -10.53 8.09
N SER A 14 8.76 -10.01 9.29
CA SER A 14 7.71 -9.06 9.63
C SER A 14 8.33 -7.75 10.12
N VAL A 15 7.84 -6.63 9.60
CA VAL A 15 8.25 -5.28 10.01
C VAL A 15 7.03 -4.44 10.33
N SER A 16 7.12 -3.71 11.42
CA SER A 16 6.14 -2.73 11.88
C SER A 16 6.86 -1.67 12.72
N GLY A 17 6.19 -0.65 13.15
CA GLY A 17 6.72 0.24 14.16
C GLY A 17 6.55 1.73 13.86
N ILE A 18 7.06 2.54 14.79
CA ILE A 18 6.79 3.97 14.92
C ILE A 18 7.17 4.82 13.68
N ARG A 19 8.07 4.33 12.84
CA ARG A 19 8.53 5.02 11.63
C ARG A 19 7.80 4.60 10.35
N LEU A 20 6.93 3.60 10.42
CA LEU A 20 6.13 3.11 9.30
C LEU A 20 4.71 3.65 9.45
N ARG A 21 4.57 4.97 9.30
CA ARG A 21 3.30 5.69 9.40
C ARG A 21 3.30 6.94 8.56
N PHE A 22 2.12 7.43 8.23
CA PHE A 22 1.89 8.71 7.57
C PHE A 22 0.56 9.31 8.05
N ALA A 23 0.48 10.65 8.10
CA ALA A 23 -0.75 11.37 8.34
C ALA A 23 -1.30 11.85 6.99
N ALA A 24 -2.52 11.47 6.65
CA ALA A 24 -3.10 11.86 5.37
C ALA A 24 -4.61 12.08 5.50
N SER A 25 -5.14 12.90 4.59
CA SER A 25 -6.59 13.09 4.44
C SER A 25 -7.09 12.35 3.20
N HIS A 26 -8.35 11.95 3.24
CA HIS A 26 -9.01 11.29 2.13
C HIS A 26 -10.54 11.50 2.15
N MET A 27 -11.21 10.97 1.14
CA MET A 27 -12.67 10.88 1.02
C MET A 27 -12.99 9.56 0.30
N ALA A 28 -13.24 8.51 1.04
CA ALA A 28 -13.66 7.25 0.44
C ALA A 28 -15.12 7.29 -0.02
N THR A 29 -15.48 6.40 -0.93
CA THR A 29 -16.87 6.22 -1.36
C THR A 29 -17.43 4.91 -0.82
N LEU A 30 -18.61 4.96 -0.22
CA LEU A 30 -19.37 3.81 0.22
C LEU A 30 -20.65 3.69 -0.64
N GLY A 31 -20.64 2.79 -1.61
CA GLY A 31 -21.64 2.76 -2.65
C GLY A 31 -21.61 4.06 -3.48
N SER A 32 -22.72 4.80 -3.52
CA SER A 32 -22.82 6.10 -4.19
C SER A 32 -22.58 7.31 -3.28
N VAL A 33 -22.26 7.07 -2.01
CA VAL A 33 -22.08 8.13 -1.01
C VAL A 33 -20.60 8.42 -0.82
N LEU A 34 -20.20 9.66 -1.04
CA LEU A 34 -18.87 10.16 -0.72
C LEU A 34 -18.82 10.55 0.76
N GLU A 35 -17.89 10.01 1.50
CA GLU A 35 -17.64 10.42 2.88
C GLU A 35 -17.24 11.89 2.97
N PRO A 36 -17.47 12.56 4.11
CA PRO A 36 -16.86 13.85 4.37
C PRO A 36 -15.34 13.78 4.32
N LEU A 37 -14.68 14.88 3.91
CA LEU A 37 -13.23 15.00 3.99
C LEU A 37 -12.78 14.82 5.43
N HIS A 38 -11.91 13.85 5.68
CA HIS A 38 -11.33 13.57 6.99
C HIS A 38 -9.92 12.98 6.83
N GLY A 39 -9.30 12.55 7.90
CA GLY A 39 -7.94 12.00 7.82
C GLY A 39 -7.60 11.13 9.02
N HIS A 40 -6.54 10.36 8.83
CA HIS A 40 -6.01 9.40 9.80
C HIS A 40 -4.51 9.53 9.98
N ASN A 41 -4.02 9.01 11.10
CA ASN A 41 -2.62 8.69 11.30
C ASN A 41 -2.43 7.19 10.97
N TYR A 42 -2.25 6.93 9.70
CA TYR A 42 -2.08 5.56 9.19
C TYR A 42 -0.84 4.89 9.76
N VAL A 43 -0.96 3.61 10.09
CA VAL A 43 0.18 2.77 10.49
C VAL A 43 0.33 1.64 9.49
N VAL A 44 1.55 1.43 9.01
CA VAL A 44 1.87 0.41 8.01
C VAL A 44 2.65 -0.72 8.65
N SER A 45 2.25 -1.95 8.35
CA SER A 45 3.02 -3.15 8.64
C SER A 45 3.12 -4.05 7.41
N CYS A 46 4.21 -4.82 7.33
CA CYS A 46 4.43 -5.70 6.18
C CYS A 46 5.06 -7.00 6.64
N ARG A 47 4.64 -8.09 6.00
CA ARG A 47 5.23 -9.42 6.10
C ARG A 47 5.62 -9.91 4.72
N VAL A 48 6.79 -10.49 4.60
CA VAL A 48 7.25 -11.17 3.40
C VAL A 48 7.63 -12.60 3.71
N GLU A 49 7.04 -13.55 3.01
CA GLU A 49 7.33 -14.97 3.09
C GLU A 49 8.30 -15.35 1.96
N GLY A 50 9.22 -16.25 2.23
CA GLY A 50 10.17 -16.69 1.21
C GLY A 50 11.12 -17.78 1.69
N ASP A 51 12.01 -18.18 0.77
CA ASP A 51 13.09 -19.11 1.05
C ASP A 51 14.26 -18.38 1.73
N LEU A 52 15.06 -19.13 2.47
CA LEU A 52 16.30 -18.59 3.01
C LEU A 52 17.30 -18.37 1.88
N THR A 53 17.99 -17.24 1.93
CA THR A 53 19.19 -16.98 1.13
C THR A 53 20.35 -17.86 1.60
N GLU A 54 21.49 -17.76 0.92
CA GLU A 54 22.74 -18.44 1.34
C GLU A 54 23.18 -18.03 2.76
N ASP A 55 22.83 -16.79 3.19
CA ASP A 55 23.11 -16.28 4.54
C ASP A 55 22.04 -16.67 5.58
N ASN A 56 21.09 -17.54 5.25
CA ASN A 56 20.02 -18.04 6.11
C ASN A 56 19.00 -16.99 6.60
N TRP A 57 18.70 -15.99 5.80
CA TRP A 57 17.61 -15.04 6.03
C TRP A 57 16.62 -15.01 4.83
N VAL A 58 15.40 -14.56 5.04
CA VAL A 58 14.42 -14.34 3.97
C VAL A 58 14.68 -13.01 3.29
N MET A 59 14.85 -11.95 4.07
CA MET A 59 15.12 -10.58 3.61
C MET A 59 15.72 -9.76 4.75
N ASP A 60 16.58 -8.78 4.42
CA ASP A 60 17.09 -7.81 5.40
C ASP A 60 15.95 -6.89 5.88
N PHE A 61 15.76 -6.83 7.20
CA PHE A 61 14.78 -5.94 7.86
C PHE A 61 15.00 -4.47 7.50
N SER A 62 16.25 -4.05 7.35
CA SER A 62 16.58 -2.65 7.08
C SER A 62 16.16 -2.25 5.67
N VAL A 63 16.36 -3.15 4.71
CA VAL A 63 15.94 -2.95 3.32
C VAL A 63 14.41 -2.86 3.24
N LEU A 64 13.70 -3.83 3.83
CA LEU A 64 12.22 -3.81 3.82
C LEU A 64 11.65 -2.56 4.51
N LYS A 65 12.23 -2.17 5.65
CA LYS A 65 11.82 -0.94 6.35
C LYS A 65 12.08 0.31 5.51
N GLN A 66 13.19 0.37 4.78
CA GLN A 66 13.51 1.52 3.94
C GLN A 66 12.52 1.64 2.77
N LEU A 67 12.18 0.54 2.10
CA LEU A 67 11.18 0.52 1.03
C LEU A 67 9.83 1.03 1.52
N LEU A 68 9.34 0.49 2.63
CA LEU A 68 8.08 0.92 3.23
C LEU A 68 8.13 2.39 3.68
N ARG A 69 9.23 2.82 4.29
CA ARG A 69 9.39 4.20 4.72
C ARG A 69 9.30 5.17 3.55
N SER A 70 9.95 4.86 2.42
CA SER A 70 9.87 5.69 1.22
C SER A 70 8.42 5.86 0.74
N GLN A 71 7.61 4.81 0.80
CA GLN A 71 6.19 4.90 0.45
C GLN A 71 5.40 5.74 1.46
N CYS A 72 5.63 5.54 2.75
CA CYS A 72 5.00 6.37 3.79
C CYS A 72 5.32 7.87 3.61
N ASP A 73 6.59 8.20 3.34
CA ASP A 73 7.05 9.59 3.18
C ASP A 73 6.40 10.28 1.96
N LEU A 74 6.05 9.52 0.90
CA LEU A 74 5.31 10.04 -0.25
C LEU A 74 3.87 10.40 0.07
N LEU A 75 3.25 9.69 0.99
CA LEU A 75 1.85 9.85 1.37
C LEU A 75 1.66 10.83 2.54
N ASP A 76 2.74 11.10 3.29
CA ASP A 76 2.67 11.87 4.53
C ASP A 76 2.32 13.34 4.28
N HIS A 77 1.37 13.86 5.07
CA HIS A 77 0.82 15.22 4.98
C HIS A 77 0.19 15.55 3.61
N LYS A 78 -0.46 14.54 2.97
CA LYS A 78 -1.11 14.68 1.67
C LYS A 78 -2.60 14.38 1.74
N PHE A 79 -3.31 14.88 0.74
CA PHE A 79 -4.63 14.39 0.38
C PHE A 79 -4.49 13.23 -0.62
N LEU A 80 -5.01 12.06 -0.26
CA LEU A 80 -4.97 10.86 -1.09
C LEU A 80 -6.13 10.90 -2.09
N LEU A 81 -5.82 11.20 -3.36
CA LEU A 81 -6.83 11.34 -4.41
C LEU A 81 -6.91 10.08 -5.26
N GLN A 82 -8.06 9.41 -5.22
CA GLN A 82 -8.39 8.23 -6.04
C GLN A 82 -8.67 8.60 -7.50
N MET A 83 -7.65 8.61 -8.35
CA MET A 83 -7.74 9.08 -9.73
C MET A 83 -8.62 8.22 -10.64
N ASN A 84 -8.78 6.93 -10.32
CA ASN A 84 -9.58 5.99 -11.10
C ASN A 84 -11.03 5.87 -10.59
N SER A 85 -11.44 6.75 -9.69
CA SER A 85 -12.81 6.74 -9.18
C SER A 85 -13.82 7.02 -10.30
N ASN A 86 -14.82 6.16 -10.43
CA ASN A 86 -15.97 6.37 -11.30
C ASN A 86 -17.08 7.23 -10.66
N GLN A 87 -16.90 7.60 -9.40
CA GLN A 87 -17.86 8.40 -8.61
C GLN A 87 -17.49 9.89 -8.57
N LEU A 88 -16.24 10.23 -8.89
CA LEU A 88 -15.72 11.58 -8.79
C LEU A 88 -15.45 12.17 -10.18
N SER A 89 -15.84 13.43 -10.37
CA SER A 89 -15.29 14.24 -11.46
C SER A 89 -14.03 14.93 -10.96
N ILE A 90 -12.88 14.62 -11.57
CA ILE A 90 -11.57 15.13 -11.15
C ILE A 90 -10.94 15.91 -12.30
N VAL A 91 -10.61 17.18 -12.07
CA VAL A 91 -9.99 18.06 -13.06
C VAL A 91 -8.79 18.77 -12.43
N LEU A 92 -7.63 18.65 -13.07
CA LEU A 92 -6.47 19.48 -12.70
C LEU A 92 -6.55 20.82 -13.45
N GLN A 93 -6.83 21.90 -12.73
CA GLN A 93 -6.79 23.26 -13.24
C GLN A 93 -5.35 23.79 -13.20
N LYS A 94 -4.72 23.90 -14.36
CA LYS A 94 -3.30 24.29 -14.47
C LYS A 94 -3.05 25.73 -14.02
N GLU A 95 -3.97 26.64 -14.29
CA GLU A 95 -3.88 28.07 -13.96
C GLU A 95 -3.83 28.29 -12.43
N SER A 96 -4.71 27.60 -11.70
CA SER A 96 -4.79 27.68 -10.23
C SER A 96 -3.88 26.66 -9.54
N ARG A 97 -3.27 25.73 -10.28
CA ARG A 97 -2.51 24.59 -9.75
C ARG A 97 -3.29 23.81 -8.68
N SER A 98 -4.58 23.55 -8.96
CA SER A 98 -5.47 22.89 -8.02
C SER A 98 -6.22 21.75 -8.69
N TYR A 99 -6.45 20.68 -7.95
CA TYR A 99 -7.45 19.68 -8.31
C TYR A 99 -8.83 20.21 -7.92
N VAL A 100 -9.77 20.16 -8.86
CA VAL A 100 -11.20 20.35 -8.61
C VAL A 100 -11.86 19.00 -8.61
N ILE A 101 -12.45 18.63 -7.49
CA ILE A 101 -13.05 17.32 -7.25
C ILE A 101 -14.53 17.55 -6.96
N THR A 102 -15.41 16.96 -7.78
CA THR A 102 -16.86 17.14 -7.64
C THR A 102 -17.57 15.80 -7.48
N HIS A 103 -18.51 15.77 -6.54
CA HIS A 103 -19.44 14.66 -6.32
C HIS A 103 -20.82 15.23 -5.92
N GLY A 104 -21.82 15.06 -6.77
CA GLY A 104 -23.13 15.65 -6.55
C GLY A 104 -23.05 17.18 -6.47
N ASP A 105 -23.50 17.74 -5.37
CA ASP A 105 -23.49 19.19 -5.09
C ASP A 105 -22.21 19.67 -4.34
N ARG A 106 -21.33 18.74 -3.96
CA ARG A 106 -20.07 19.04 -3.27
C ARG A 106 -18.93 19.26 -4.24
N THR A 107 -18.18 20.35 -4.08
CA THR A 107 -16.97 20.64 -4.85
C THR A 107 -15.84 21.01 -3.91
N TYR A 108 -14.67 20.42 -4.14
CA TYR A 108 -13.45 20.68 -3.39
C TYR A 108 -12.40 21.24 -4.33
N HIS A 109 -11.63 22.23 -3.85
CA HIS A 109 -10.48 22.79 -4.53
C HIS A 109 -9.26 22.55 -3.66
N ILE A 110 -8.35 21.67 -4.07
CA ILE A 110 -7.17 21.27 -3.28
C ILE A 110 -5.93 21.61 -4.10
N PRO A 111 -4.97 22.40 -3.54
CA PRO A 111 -3.70 22.68 -4.21
C PRO A 111 -3.00 21.38 -4.65
N SER A 112 -2.49 21.36 -5.87
CA SER A 112 -1.85 20.14 -6.40
C SER A 112 -0.59 19.72 -5.64
N SER A 113 0.06 20.66 -4.93
CA SER A 113 1.17 20.39 -4.03
C SER A 113 0.79 19.54 -2.82
N ASP A 114 -0.48 19.59 -2.42
CA ASP A 114 -0.99 18.94 -1.22
C ASP A 114 -1.65 17.58 -1.54
N VAL A 115 -1.65 17.20 -2.83
CA VAL A 115 -2.31 15.99 -3.33
C VAL A 115 -1.28 14.94 -3.74
N VAL A 116 -1.51 13.70 -3.36
CA VAL A 116 -0.96 12.53 -4.05
C VAL A 116 -2.07 11.90 -4.89
N ALA A 117 -1.86 11.90 -6.20
CA ALA A 117 -2.77 11.30 -7.18
C ALA A 117 -2.49 9.80 -7.27
N LEU A 118 -3.33 8.99 -6.65
CA LEU A 118 -3.18 7.54 -6.58
C LEU A 118 -3.97 6.88 -7.73
N PRO A 119 -3.42 5.92 -8.44
CA PRO A 119 -4.11 5.19 -9.52
C PRO A 119 -5.04 4.10 -8.96
N ILE A 120 -5.87 4.46 -7.99
CA ILE A 120 -6.83 3.58 -7.31
C ILE A 120 -8.26 4.05 -7.56
N GLU A 121 -9.23 3.15 -7.44
CA GLU A 121 -10.65 3.46 -7.65
C GLU A 121 -11.30 4.11 -6.42
N ASN A 122 -10.81 3.80 -5.24
CA ASN A 122 -11.30 4.31 -3.96
C ASN A 122 -10.15 4.46 -2.96
N SER A 123 -10.23 5.39 -2.03
CA SER A 123 -9.20 5.62 -1.02
C SER A 123 -9.46 4.83 0.27
N THR A 124 -9.86 3.56 0.13
CA THR A 124 -10.00 2.63 1.26
C THR A 124 -8.64 2.11 1.73
N ALA A 125 -8.57 1.66 2.97
CA ALA A 125 -7.34 1.10 3.56
C ALA A 125 -6.80 -0.09 2.74
N GLU A 126 -7.68 -0.91 2.17
CA GLU A 126 -7.32 -2.06 1.35
C GLU A 126 -6.62 -1.64 0.05
N LEU A 127 -7.16 -0.64 -0.67
CA LEU A 127 -6.55 -0.17 -1.93
C LEU A 127 -5.30 0.69 -1.70
N ILE A 128 -5.21 1.37 -0.56
CA ILE A 128 -3.98 2.03 -0.13
C ILE A 128 -2.91 0.97 0.21
N ALA A 129 -3.29 -0.11 0.90
CA ALA A 129 -2.40 -1.23 1.18
C ALA A 129 -1.90 -1.90 -0.11
N GLU A 130 -2.79 -2.14 -1.07
CA GLU A 130 -2.44 -2.66 -2.40
C GLU A 130 -1.44 -1.74 -3.10
N HIS A 131 -1.73 -0.44 -3.18
CA HIS A 131 -0.86 0.54 -3.83
C HIS A 131 0.57 0.53 -3.26
N ILE A 132 0.69 0.55 -1.93
CA ILE A 132 2.00 0.50 -1.25
C ILE A 132 2.69 -0.84 -1.52
N ALA A 133 1.96 -1.96 -1.43
CA ALA A 133 2.52 -3.29 -1.67
C ALA A 133 3.04 -3.46 -3.09
N GLU A 134 2.30 -2.99 -4.10
CA GLU A 134 2.71 -3.08 -5.50
C GLU A 134 3.96 -2.24 -5.78
N ALA A 135 4.09 -1.06 -5.17
CA ALA A 135 5.30 -0.25 -5.26
C ALA A 135 6.50 -0.99 -4.64
N VAL A 136 6.34 -1.57 -3.45
CA VAL A 136 7.39 -2.35 -2.78
C VAL A 136 7.78 -3.59 -3.61
N VAL A 137 6.81 -4.30 -4.20
CA VAL A 137 7.07 -5.45 -5.08
C VAL A 137 7.87 -5.03 -6.32
N SER A 138 7.55 -3.89 -6.91
CA SER A 138 8.29 -3.34 -8.04
C SER A 138 9.76 -3.07 -7.70
N ASP A 139 10.01 -2.46 -6.53
CA ASP A 139 11.36 -2.17 -6.06
C ASP A 139 12.15 -3.46 -5.76
N ILE A 140 11.53 -4.44 -5.10
CA ILE A 140 12.10 -5.77 -4.83
C ILE A 140 12.47 -6.48 -6.13
N SER A 141 11.58 -6.47 -7.12
CA SER A 141 11.80 -7.09 -8.42
C SER A 141 12.96 -6.42 -9.18
N SER A 142 13.04 -5.10 -9.09
CA SER A 142 14.14 -4.32 -9.70
C SER A 142 15.51 -4.64 -9.07
N ALA A 143 15.54 -5.05 -7.81
CA ALA A 143 16.72 -5.49 -7.09
C ALA A 143 17.08 -6.97 -7.33
N ASN A 144 16.36 -7.68 -8.21
CA ASN A 144 16.54 -9.11 -8.51
C ASN A 144 16.45 -10.03 -7.27
N VAL A 145 15.60 -9.71 -6.31
CA VAL A 145 15.32 -10.57 -5.17
C VAL A 145 14.27 -11.61 -5.61
N THR A 146 14.66 -12.87 -5.70
CA THR A 146 13.86 -13.94 -6.31
C THR A 146 13.39 -15.01 -5.34
N ASN A 147 13.86 -14.95 -4.09
CA ASN A 147 13.54 -15.93 -3.05
C ASN A 147 12.23 -15.65 -2.30
N LEU A 148 11.56 -14.52 -2.56
CA LEU A 148 10.31 -14.18 -1.92
C LEU A 148 9.13 -14.84 -2.63
N ARG A 149 8.18 -15.37 -1.85
CA ARG A 149 7.01 -16.11 -2.33
C ARG A 149 5.69 -15.36 -2.14
N LYS A 150 5.62 -14.49 -1.11
CA LYS A 150 4.42 -13.74 -0.81
C LYS A 150 4.74 -12.46 -0.04
N ILE A 151 3.98 -11.41 -0.33
CA ILE A 151 3.92 -10.20 0.48
C ILE A 151 2.52 -10.04 1.08
N THR A 152 2.46 -9.59 2.32
CA THR A 152 1.22 -9.17 2.99
C THR A 152 1.47 -7.80 3.61
N LEU A 153 0.70 -6.82 3.20
CA LEU A 153 0.79 -5.44 3.68
C LEU A 153 -0.51 -5.03 4.34
N GLU A 154 -0.41 -4.38 5.47
CA GLU A 154 -1.53 -3.90 6.28
C GLU A 154 -1.40 -2.39 6.46
N VAL A 155 -2.51 -1.69 6.26
CA VAL A 155 -2.67 -0.27 6.56
C VAL A 155 -3.77 -0.12 7.59
N GLU A 156 -3.42 0.31 8.79
CA GLU A 156 -4.34 0.60 9.89
C GLU A 156 -4.71 2.08 9.86
N GLU A 157 -6.00 2.38 9.77
CA GLU A 157 -6.55 3.75 9.80
C GLU A 157 -6.82 4.21 11.23
N MET A 158 -7.34 3.31 12.04
CA MET A 158 -7.62 3.51 13.46
C MET A 158 -7.22 2.26 14.22
N PRO A 159 -6.92 2.34 15.52
CA PRO A 159 -6.58 1.17 16.32
C PRO A 159 -7.59 0.04 16.17
N GLY A 160 -7.14 -1.08 15.63
CA GLY A 160 -7.96 -2.28 15.40
C GLY A 160 -8.81 -2.26 14.12
N GLN A 161 -8.60 -1.31 13.22
CA GLN A 161 -9.28 -1.22 11.92
C GLN A 161 -8.26 -1.09 10.80
N SER A 162 -8.02 -2.18 10.08
CA SER A 162 -6.98 -2.28 9.06
C SER A 162 -7.53 -2.83 7.74
N GLY A 163 -7.05 -2.28 6.63
CA GLY A 163 -7.12 -2.90 5.32
C GLY A 163 -5.85 -3.74 5.07
N ILE A 164 -6.02 -4.93 4.52
CA ILE A 164 -4.92 -5.86 4.26
C ILE A 164 -4.94 -6.26 2.79
N TYR A 165 -3.77 -6.19 2.16
CA TYR A 165 -3.51 -6.73 0.84
C TYR A 165 -2.46 -7.82 0.90
N ALA A 166 -2.69 -8.94 0.21
CA ALA A 166 -1.74 -10.05 0.11
C ALA A 166 -1.59 -10.52 -1.34
N ARG A 167 -0.35 -10.68 -1.78
CA ARG A 167 -0.02 -11.13 -3.13
C ARG A 167 1.02 -12.25 -3.10
N VAL A 168 0.74 -13.32 -3.84
CA VAL A 168 1.73 -14.36 -4.15
C VAL A 168 2.67 -13.81 -5.24
N LEU A 169 3.96 -13.93 -5.02
CA LEU A 169 4.99 -13.48 -5.93
C LEU A 169 5.40 -14.62 -6.86
N PRO A 170 5.78 -14.32 -8.12
CA PRO A 170 6.29 -15.35 -9.02
C PRO A 170 7.54 -15.98 -8.40
N SER A 171 7.54 -17.28 -8.20
CA SER A 171 8.75 -18.02 -7.89
C SER A 171 9.50 -18.31 -9.20
N ASP A 172 10.77 -17.96 -9.29
CA ASP A 172 11.62 -18.56 -10.31
C ASP A 172 11.75 -20.05 -10.00
N THR A 173 10.76 -20.83 -10.46
CA THR A 173 10.93 -22.27 -10.57
C THR A 173 11.96 -22.52 -11.68
N LYS A 174 13.23 -22.38 -11.33
CA LYS A 174 14.26 -23.12 -12.05
C LYS A 174 13.99 -24.58 -11.68
N ASP A 175 13.45 -25.31 -12.66
CA ASP A 175 13.38 -26.76 -12.61
C ASP A 175 14.70 -27.32 -12.04
N ARG A 176 14.60 -27.97 -10.88
CA ARG A 176 15.68 -28.80 -10.33
C ARG A 176 15.61 -30.19 -10.89
#